data_00f16434f2e1220fe208d9c10015fb7b
#
_entry.id   00f16434f2e1220fe208d9c10015fb7b
#
_cell.length_a   1.000
_cell.length_b   1.000
_cell.length_c   1.000
_cell.angle_alpha   90.00
_cell.angle_beta   90.00
_cell.angle_gamma   90.00
#
_symmetry.space_group_name_H-M   'P 1'
#
loop_
_entity.id
_entity.type
_entity.pdbx_description
1 polymer ?
#
loop_
_entity_poly.entity_id
_entity_poly.type
_entity_poly.pdbx_seq_one_letter_code
_entity_poly.pdbx_strand_id
1 'polypeptide(L)'
;VVILKSKIIKGLVTDGDLRRELKNYSKNNNLNKFMSKTPLVINENMPAAKALAICNDRKITSLLVVSEKDFNKKNKKLLGIIHIHFLLQNGVK
;
A
#
# COMPACT_ATOMS: atom_id res chain seq x y z
N VAL A 1 -4.10 4.55 4.48
CA VAL A 1 -4.00 3.92 5.81
C VAL A 1 -3.70 2.44 5.66
N VAL A 2 -2.65 1.99 6.29
CA VAL A 2 -2.26 0.57 6.29
C VAL A 2 -2.81 -0.09 7.54
N ILE A 3 -3.47 -1.21 7.37
CA ILE A 3 -4.06 -1.96 8.48
C ILE A 3 -3.09 -3.09 8.87
N LEU A 4 -2.62 -3.07 10.10
CA LEU A 4 -1.66 -4.04 10.63
C LEU A 4 -2.26 -4.83 11.79
N LYS A 5 -1.81 -6.08 11.93
CA LYS A 5 -2.02 -6.89 13.12
C LYS A 5 -0.69 -7.55 13.47
N SER A 6 -0.15 -7.22 14.66
CA SER A 6 1.18 -7.70 15.09
C SER A 6 2.26 -7.36 14.05
N LYS A 7 2.22 -6.13 13.49
CA LYS A 7 3.12 -5.62 12.44
C LYS A 7 2.97 -6.31 11.08
N ILE A 8 2.07 -7.25 10.94
CA ILE A 8 1.80 -7.92 9.67
C ILE A 8 0.72 -7.18 8.90
N ILE A 9 0.94 -6.99 7.60
CA ILE A 9 0.01 -6.27 6.73
C ILE A 9 -1.29 -7.07 6.60
N LYS A 10 -2.42 -6.44 6.93
CA LYS A 10 -3.75 -7.02 6.77
C LYS A 10 -4.53 -6.38 5.63
N GLY A 11 -4.27 -5.14 5.34
CA GLY A 11 -4.97 -4.47 4.27
C GLY A 11 -4.53 -3.03 4.10
N LEU A 12 -5.14 -2.36 3.15
CA LEU A 12 -4.87 -0.97 2.80
C LEU A 12 -6.19 -0.25 2.56
N VAL A 13 -6.32 0.94 3.13
CA VAL A 13 -7.44 1.84 2.88
C VAL A 13 -6.90 3.10 2.22
N THR A 14 -7.40 3.43 1.04
CA THR A 14 -7.01 4.63 0.31
C THR A 14 -7.96 5.78 0.60
N ASP A 15 -7.54 7.00 0.24
CA ASP A 15 -8.42 8.17 0.33
C ASP A 15 -9.71 7.96 -0.46
N GLY A 16 -9.62 7.32 -1.63
CA GLY A 16 -10.78 7.01 -2.44
C GLY A 16 -11.75 6.07 -1.74
N ASP A 17 -11.22 5.05 -1.05
CA ASP A 17 -12.03 4.13 -0.27
C ASP A 17 -12.77 4.86 0.84
N LEU A 18 -12.06 5.73 1.57
CA LEU A 18 -12.67 6.51 2.65
C LEU A 18 -13.77 7.44 2.12
N ARG A 19 -13.53 8.12 1.00
CA ARG A 19 -14.53 9.03 0.41
C ARG A 19 -15.79 8.30 -0.02
N ARG A 20 -15.64 7.10 -0.60
CA ARG A 20 -16.79 6.29 -0.99
C ARG A 20 -17.61 5.87 0.23
N GLU A 21 -16.93 5.46 1.30
CA GLU A 21 -17.61 5.01 2.52
C GLU A 21 -18.27 6.17 3.28
N LEU A 22 -17.74 7.39 3.18
CA LEU A 22 -18.38 8.55 3.79
C LEU A 22 -19.75 8.86 3.17
N LYS A 23 -19.96 8.55 1.90
CA LYS A 23 -21.26 8.71 1.24
C LYS A 23 -22.28 7.71 1.75
N ASN A 24 -21.83 6.54 2.19
CA ASN A 24 -22.67 5.45 2.67
C ASN A 24 -22.42 5.22 4.16
N TYR A 25 -22.15 6.29 4.90
CA TYR A 25 -21.73 6.19 6.29
C TYR A 25 -22.73 5.44 7.14
N SER A 26 -22.23 4.48 7.91
CA SER A 26 -22.93 3.80 8.98
C SER A 26 -22.01 3.73 10.19
N LYS A 27 -22.56 3.98 11.38
CA LYS A 27 -21.79 3.91 12.63
C LYS A 27 -21.14 2.54 12.86
N ASN A 28 -21.68 1.50 12.22
CA ASN A 28 -21.20 0.14 12.38
C ASN A 28 -20.15 -0.27 11.35
N ASN A 29 -19.85 0.61 10.38
CA ASN A 29 -18.79 0.33 9.41
C ASN A 29 -17.43 0.45 10.07
N ASN A 30 -16.55 -0.51 9.79
CA ASN A 30 -15.17 -0.46 10.23
C ASN A 30 -14.24 -0.73 9.04
N LEU A 31 -12.94 -0.48 9.24
CA LEU A 31 -11.95 -0.58 8.16
C LEU A 31 -11.87 -1.97 7.54
N ASN A 32 -12.12 -3.02 8.33
CA ASN A 32 -12.07 -4.39 7.82
C ASN A 32 -13.07 -4.67 6.71
N LYS A 33 -14.16 -3.92 6.65
CA LYS A 33 -15.22 -4.13 5.66
C LYS A 33 -14.87 -3.59 4.29
N PHE A 34 -14.06 -2.52 4.22
CA PHE A 34 -13.77 -1.87 2.95
C PHE A 34 -12.29 -1.71 2.63
N MET A 35 -11.39 -2.25 3.44
CA MET A 35 -9.98 -2.25 3.11
C MET A 35 -9.67 -3.24 2.00
N SER A 36 -8.67 -2.93 1.19
CA SER A 36 -8.11 -3.90 0.26
C SER A 36 -7.35 -4.96 1.05
N LYS A 37 -7.74 -6.21 0.92
CA LYS A 37 -7.10 -7.33 1.64
C LYS A 37 -5.87 -7.88 0.92
N THR A 38 -5.66 -7.48 -0.32
CA THR A 38 -4.51 -7.90 -1.12
C THR A 38 -3.79 -6.66 -1.69
N PRO A 39 -3.24 -5.80 -0.81
CA PRO A 39 -2.55 -4.61 -1.28
C PRO A 39 -1.30 -5.00 -2.05
N LEU A 40 -0.93 -4.14 -3.02
CA LEU A 40 0.29 -4.35 -3.78
C LEU A 40 1.50 -4.03 -2.91
N VAL A 41 2.40 -4.99 -2.79
CA VAL A 41 3.65 -4.83 -2.05
C VAL A 41 4.83 -4.99 -3.00
N ILE A 42 5.95 -4.35 -2.64
CA ILE A 42 7.20 -4.50 -3.39
C ILE A 42 8.31 -4.97 -2.47
N ASN A 43 9.30 -5.61 -3.06
CA ASN A 43 10.50 -6.05 -2.38
C ASN A 43 11.42 -4.85 -2.12
N GLU A 44 12.03 -4.78 -0.95
CA GLU A 44 12.96 -3.71 -0.58
C GLU A 44 14.11 -3.52 -1.57
N ASN A 45 14.47 -4.57 -2.31
CA ASN A 45 15.56 -4.54 -3.28
C ASN A 45 15.11 -4.13 -4.69
N MET A 46 13.84 -3.81 -4.88
CA MET A 46 13.34 -3.39 -6.18
C MET A 46 13.96 -2.05 -6.58
N PRO A 47 14.47 -1.90 -7.83
CA PRO A 47 14.95 -0.61 -8.31
C PRO A 47 13.85 0.46 -8.26
N ALA A 48 14.22 1.69 -7.88
CA ALA A 48 13.26 2.78 -7.74
C ALA A 48 12.54 3.09 -9.05
N ALA A 49 13.24 3.01 -10.19
CA ALA A 49 12.62 3.24 -11.49
C ALA A 49 11.51 2.22 -11.79
N LYS A 50 11.71 0.97 -11.37
CA LYS A 50 10.69 -0.06 -11.53
C LYS A 50 9.48 0.19 -10.62
N ALA A 51 9.73 0.66 -9.41
CA ALA A 51 8.65 1.04 -8.49
C ALA A 51 7.81 2.18 -9.07
N LEU A 52 8.46 3.18 -9.65
CA LEU A 52 7.76 4.29 -10.31
C LEU A 52 6.93 3.80 -11.49
N ALA A 53 7.47 2.90 -12.30
CA ALA A 53 6.74 2.32 -13.43
C ALA A 53 5.49 1.58 -12.96
N ILE A 54 5.56 0.85 -11.85
CA ILE A 54 4.41 0.16 -11.28
C ILE A 54 3.35 1.18 -10.84
N CYS A 55 3.74 2.26 -10.18
CA CYS A 55 2.82 3.32 -9.78
C CYS A 55 2.09 3.91 -10.98
N ASN A 56 2.82 4.22 -12.06
CA ASN A 56 2.24 4.78 -13.27
C ASN A 56 1.30 3.79 -13.96
N ASP A 57 1.72 2.54 -14.06
CA ASP A 57 0.96 1.47 -14.71
C ASP A 57 -0.36 1.17 -13.99
N ARG A 58 -0.29 1.09 -12.68
CA ARG A 58 -1.42 0.74 -11.83
C ARG A 58 -2.23 1.96 -11.38
N LYS A 59 -1.77 3.17 -11.71
CA LYS A 59 -2.38 4.45 -11.31
C LYS A 59 -2.55 4.55 -9.80
N ILE A 60 -1.52 4.12 -9.07
CA ILE A 60 -1.45 4.21 -7.62
C ILE A 60 -0.34 5.17 -7.23
N THR A 61 -0.45 5.73 -6.03
CA THR A 61 0.48 6.75 -5.56
C THR A 61 1.41 6.26 -4.45
N SER A 62 1.13 5.11 -3.88
CA SER A 62 1.92 4.57 -2.77
C SER A 62 2.10 3.07 -2.93
N LEU A 63 3.27 2.59 -2.50
CA LEU A 63 3.59 1.17 -2.48
C LEU A 63 4.03 0.77 -1.08
N LEU A 64 3.57 -0.39 -0.63
CA LEU A 64 4.03 -0.99 0.62
C LEU A 64 5.31 -1.75 0.35
N VAL A 65 6.30 -1.56 1.22
CA VAL A 65 7.62 -2.19 1.08
C VAL A 65 7.79 -3.26 2.13
N VAL A 66 8.20 -4.44 1.70
CA VAL A 66 8.50 -5.57 2.58
C VAL A 66 9.90 -6.08 2.32
N SER A 67 10.46 -6.85 3.26
CA SER A 67 11.76 -7.44 3.09
C SER A 67 11.74 -8.53 2.01
N GLU A 68 12.89 -8.79 1.42
CA GLU A 68 13.03 -9.88 0.45
C GLU A 68 12.56 -11.22 1.03
N LYS A 69 12.85 -11.45 2.32
CA LYS A 69 12.44 -12.67 3.02
C LYS A 69 10.91 -12.81 3.06
N ASP A 70 10.20 -11.71 3.24
CA ASP A 70 8.76 -11.73 3.42
C ASP A 70 7.99 -11.60 2.12
N PHE A 71 8.64 -11.23 1.02
CA PHE A 71 7.97 -10.91 -0.23
C PHE A 71 7.05 -12.05 -0.73
N ASN A 72 7.51 -13.28 -0.60
CA ASN A 72 6.76 -14.46 -1.05
C ASN A 72 5.98 -15.15 0.07
N LYS A 73 5.98 -14.58 1.27
CA LYS A 73 5.24 -15.14 2.39
C LYS A 73 3.80 -14.68 2.39
N LYS A 74 2.91 -15.49 2.94
CA LYS A 74 1.51 -15.12 3.14
C LYS A 74 1.37 -13.95 4.11
N ASN A 75 2.10 -13.99 5.22
CA ASN A 75 2.11 -12.95 6.23
C ASN A 75 3.37 -12.10 6.07
N LYS A 76 3.18 -10.82 5.74
CA LYS A 76 4.27 -9.91 5.42
C LYS A 76 4.33 -8.78 6.44
N LYS A 77 5.51 -8.56 7.00
CA LYS A 77 5.75 -7.40 7.88
C LYS A 77 6.02 -6.16 7.03
N LEU A 78 5.39 -5.06 7.39
CA LEU A 78 5.62 -3.79 6.73
C LEU A 78 6.99 -3.23 7.14
N LEU A 79 7.87 -2.95 6.17
CA LEU A 79 9.11 -2.22 6.39
C LEU A 79 8.92 -0.72 6.23
N GLY A 80 8.13 -0.32 5.23
CA GLY A 80 7.92 1.08 4.96
C GLY A 80 6.93 1.30 3.84
N ILE A 81 6.71 2.58 3.52
CA ILE A 81 5.82 3.00 2.46
C ILE A 81 6.59 3.96 1.57
N ILE A 82 6.53 3.76 0.26
CA ILE A 82 7.10 4.69 -0.71
C ILE A 82 5.96 5.39 -1.43
N HIS A 83 5.99 6.72 -1.41
CA HIS A 83 5.04 7.54 -2.15
C HIS A 83 5.66 7.99 -3.47
N ILE A 84 4.85 8.03 -4.54
CA ILE A 84 5.32 8.42 -5.88
C ILE A 84 6.02 9.79 -5.87
N HIS A 85 5.55 10.74 -5.09
CA HIS A 85 6.17 12.07 -5.00
C HIS A 85 7.59 12.00 -4.46
N PHE A 86 7.87 11.11 -3.51
CA PHE A 86 9.21 10.91 -3.01
C PHE A 86 10.16 10.43 -4.12
N LEU A 87 9.71 9.50 -4.95
CA LEU A 87 10.50 8.99 -6.07
C LEU A 87 10.80 10.11 -7.08
N LEU A 88 9.78 10.89 -7.43
CA LEU A 88 9.94 11.98 -8.39
C LEU A 88 10.86 13.09 -7.85
N GLN A 89 10.75 13.44 -6.57
CA GLN A 89 11.63 14.44 -5.94
C GLN A 89 13.08 14.02 -5.92
N ASN A 90 13.35 12.72 -5.90
CA ASN A 90 14.71 12.17 -5.90
C ASN A 90 15.22 11.83 -7.30
N GLY A 91 14.59 12.36 -8.33
CA GLY A 91 15.07 12.27 -9.70
C GLY A 91 14.77 10.96 -10.40
N VAL A 92 13.91 10.13 -9.87
CA VAL A 92 13.50 8.87 -10.51
C VAL A 92 12.61 9.17 -11.70
N LYS A 93 12.91 8.55 -12.83
CA LYS A 93 12.18 8.77 -14.08
C LYS A 93 11.65 7.47 -14.67
#